data_8acff10ee836285218dad7180532839b
#
_entry.id   8acff10ee836285218dad7180532839b
#
_cell.length_a   1.000
_cell.length_b   1.000
_cell.length_c   1.000
_cell.angle_alpha   90.00
_cell.angle_beta   90.00
_cell.angle_gamma   90.00
#
_symmetry.space_group_name_H-M   'P 1'
#
loop_
_entity.id
_entity.type
_entity.pdbx_description
1 polymer ?
#
loop_
_entity_poly.entity_id
_entity_poly.type
_entity_poly.pdbx_seq_one_letter_code
_entity_poly.pdbx_strand_id
1 'polypeptide(L)'
;MASAEWLNLLETCPQNSYLDGIWLIAVHIPALMQNIDTLTLNRHSTTTAAFTVALVSLDARVGAVGTALDNWLEGYQHEHNISDGLGLYWSSTALPHSTNIALSPTIDFATKTVASMMMTYWTHKLELAILREDIYVLEANPEGTDANDRVGAVIANAYDLASLIIRSATYWLANENVSIHVCMYMLIYPYRVAWAWFARRSKLYAEEISACRNIRARLLAGGFNTRLSEFVLDQLYKGPPE
;
A
#
# COMPACT_ATOMS: atom_id res chain seq x y z
N MET A 1 6.84 -3.95 21.75
CA MET A 1 8.03 -4.81 21.90
C MET A 1 8.51 -5.41 20.59
N ALA A 2 7.63 -5.86 19.69
CA ALA A 2 8.04 -6.46 18.40
C ALA A 2 8.90 -5.54 17.49
N SER A 3 8.72 -4.22 17.52
CA SER A 3 9.43 -3.30 16.59
C SER A 3 10.92 -3.16 16.85
N ALA A 4 11.38 -3.25 18.11
CA ALA A 4 12.80 -3.10 18.45
C ALA A 4 13.63 -4.34 18.07
N GLU A 5 13.03 -5.53 18.18
CA GLU A 5 13.68 -6.79 17.77
C GLU A 5 13.81 -6.87 16.25
N TRP A 6 12.81 -6.42 15.51
CA TRP A 6 12.87 -6.36 14.05
C TRP A 6 13.87 -5.33 13.52
N LEU A 7 13.95 -4.15 14.15
CA LEU A 7 14.97 -3.14 13.83
C LEU A 7 16.39 -3.71 14.03
N ASN A 8 16.62 -4.36 15.16
CA ASN A 8 17.92 -4.96 15.46
C ASN A 8 18.30 -6.08 14.46
N LEU A 9 17.30 -6.84 14.01
CA LEU A 9 17.48 -7.93 13.04
C LEU A 9 17.80 -7.36 11.65
N LEU A 10 17.14 -6.29 11.24
CA LEU A 10 17.38 -5.60 9.97
C LEU A 10 18.72 -4.85 9.95
N GLU A 11 19.12 -4.24 11.06
CA GLU A 11 20.42 -3.56 11.19
C GLU A 11 21.61 -4.52 11.20
N THR A 12 21.39 -5.77 11.65
CA THR A 12 22.42 -6.82 11.69
C THR A 12 22.51 -7.65 10.42
N CYS A 13 21.48 -7.61 9.55
CA CYS A 13 21.53 -8.25 8.25
C CYS A 13 22.43 -7.45 7.29
N PRO A 14 23.33 -8.10 6.53
CA PRO A 14 24.08 -7.40 5.50
C PRO A 14 23.10 -6.79 4.48
N GLN A 15 23.11 -5.46 4.38
CA GLN A 15 22.24 -4.72 3.46
C GLN A 15 22.77 -4.93 2.03
N ASN A 16 22.29 -5.99 1.37
CA ASN A 16 22.76 -6.39 0.05
C ASN A 16 21.79 -6.03 -1.08
N SER A 17 20.65 -5.41 -0.76
CA SER A 17 19.68 -5.05 -1.79
C SER A 17 18.96 -3.73 -1.49
N TYR A 18 18.52 -3.06 -2.55
CA TYR A 18 17.66 -1.86 -2.42
C TYR A 18 16.35 -2.14 -1.69
N LEU A 19 15.84 -3.37 -1.77
CA LEU A 19 14.64 -3.79 -1.02
C LEU A 19 14.86 -3.71 0.50
N ASP A 20 16.07 -3.96 0.98
CA ASP A 20 16.39 -3.86 2.40
C ASP A 20 16.21 -2.42 2.91
N GLY A 21 16.57 -1.42 2.08
CA GLY A 21 16.38 0.00 2.40
C GLY A 21 14.91 0.36 2.58
N ILE A 22 14.00 -0.13 1.71
CA ILE A 22 12.55 0.07 1.88
C ILE A 22 12.06 -0.56 3.18
N TRP A 23 12.49 -1.79 3.50
CA TRP A 23 12.04 -2.51 4.70
C TRP A 23 12.50 -1.81 5.98
N LEU A 24 13.71 -1.25 6.00
CA LEU A 24 14.22 -0.45 7.14
C LEU A 24 13.33 0.78 7.42
N ILE A 25 12.79 1.40 6.38
CA ILE A 25 11.87 2.53 6.53
C ILE A 25 10.48 2.03 6.93
N ALA A 26 9.99 0.99 6.27
CA ALA A 26 8.63 0.49 6.44
C ALA A 26 8.37 -0.18 7.80
N VAL A 27 9.42 -0.64 8.50
CA VAL A 27 9.32 -1.25 9.84
C VAL A 27 8.65 -0.34 10.87
N HIS A 28 8.62 0.97 10.62
CA HIS A 28 7.95 1.94 11.50
C HIS A 28 6.43 1.98 11.31
N ILE A 29 5.89 1.52 10.17
CA ILE A 29 4.47 1.62 9.82
C ILE A 29 3.56 0.86 10.80
N PRO A 30 3.86 -0.39 11.23
CA PRO A 30 3.02 -1.09 12.20
C PRO A 30 2.87 -0.35 13.54
N ALA A 31 3.93 0.31 14.01
CA ALA A 31 3.87 1.11 15.23
C ALA A 31 3.00 2.37 15.06
N LEU A 32 2.97 2.97 13.88
CA LEU A 32 2.08 4.08 13.57
C LEU A 32 0.62 3.62 13.53
N MET A 33 0.32 2.46 12.94
CA MET A 33 -1.01 1.84 12.94
C MET A 33 -1.50 1.57 14.36
N GLN A 34 -0.66 0.96 15.20
CA GLN A 34 -0.99 0.70 16.61
C GLN A 34 -1.26 1.98 17.39
N ASN A 35 -0.56 3.07 17.09
CA ASN A 35 -0.77 4.36 17.76
C ASN A 35 -2.14 4.96 17.38
N ILE A 36 -2.57 4.88 16.12
CA ILE A 36 -3.88 5.38 15.72
C ILE A 36 -5.01 4.54 16.31
N ASP A 37 -4.87 3.22 16.36
CA ASP A 37 -5.82 2.33 17.01
C ASP A 37 -5.97 2.70 18.50
N THR A 38 -4.85 2.92 19.18
CA THR A 38 -4.81 3.31 20.60
C THR A 38 -5.46 4.66 20.82
N LEU A 39 -5.21 5.65 19.96
CA LEU A 39 -5.85 6.97 20.04
C LEU A 39 -7.35 6.87 19.81
N THR A 40 -7.77 6.07 18.83
CA THR A 40 -9.20 5.85 18.53
C THR A 40 -9.93 5.23 19.72
N LEU A 41 -9.35 4.20 20.34
CA LEU A 41 -9.91 3.54 21.52
C LEU A 41 -10.01 4.47 22.72
N ASN A 42 -9.01 5.34 22.92
CA ASN A 42 -8.92 6.25 24.07
C ASN A 42 -9.55 7.63 23.83
N ARG A 43 -10.22 7.85 22.70
CA ARG A 43 -10.79 9.16 22.30
C ARG A 43 -11.66 9.78 23.40
N HIS A 44 -12.48 8.97 24.07
CA HIS A 44 -13.42 9.44 25.10
C HIS A 44 -12.80 9.62 26.48
N SER A 45 -11.63 9.05 26.73
CA SER A 45 -10.92 9.15 28.03
C SER A 45 -9.81 10.21 28.05
N THR A 46 -9.47 10.77 26.87
CA THR A 46 -8.39 11.75 26.72
C THR A 46 -8.97 13.16 26.58
N THR A 47 -8.32 14.14 27.19
CA THR A 47 -8.73 15.54 27.01
C THR A 47 -8.54 15.97 25.56
N THR A 48 -9.43 16.84 25.05
CA THR A 48 -9.39 17.30 23.66
C THR A 48 -8.02 17.86 23.27
N ALA A 49 -7.40 18.66 24.16
CA ALA A 49 -6.07 19.24 23.88
C ALA A 49 -4.99 18.16 23.75
N ALA A 50 -4.95 17.18 24.65
CA ALA A 50 -3.97 16.10 24.60
C ALA A 50 -4.20 15.20 23.37
N PHE A 51 -5.45 14.96 22.99
CA PHE A 51 -5.82 14.21 21.81
C PHE A 51 -5.34 14.90 20.52
N THR A 52 -5.60 16.23 20.38
CA THR A 52 -5.13 17.01 19.22
C THR A 52 -3.61 17.01 19.11
N VAL A 53 -2.88 17.21 20.22
CA VAL A 53 -1.40 17.16 20.23
C VAL A 53 -0.90 15.78 19.78
N ALA A 54 -1.54 14.71 20.23
CA ALA A 54 -1.18 13.35 19.83
C ALA A 54 -1.41 13.10 18.32
N LEU A 55 -2.54 13.59 17.75
CA LEU A 55 -2.81 13.49 16.32
C LEU A 55 -1.79 14.26 15.48
N VAL A 56 -1.47 15.50 15.84
CA VAL A 56 -0.46 16.31 15.15
C VAL A 56 0.92 15.64 15.19
N SER A 57 1.30 15.10 16.36
CA SER A 57 2.55 14.34 16.49
C SER A 57 2.57 13.09 15.61
N LEU A 58 1.43 12.39 15.52
CA LEU A 58 1.31 11.18 14.69
C LEU A 58 1.36 11.53 13.20
N ASP A 59 0.67 12.59 12.75
CA ASP A 59 0.76 13.04 11.34
C ASP A 59 2.18 13.43 10.94
N ALA A 60 2.90 14.14 11.82
CA ALA A 60 4.29 14.49 11.58
C ALA A 60 5.18 13.23 11.40
N ARG A 61 4.97 12.19 12.22
CA ARG A 61 5.70 10.92 12.11
C ARG A 61 5.34 10.16 10.83
N VAL A 62 4.06 10.11 10.46
CA VAL A 62 3.60 9.55 9.17
C VAL A 62 4.27 10.28 8.01
N GLY A 63 4.34 11.63 8.10
CA GLY A 63 5.04 12.46 7.13
C GLY A 63 6.51 12.15 7.00
N ALA A 64 7.19 11.98 8.13
CA ALA A 64 8.62 11.65 8.15
C ALA A 64 8.93 10.30 7.46
N VAL A 65 8.12 9.27 7.74
CA VAL A 65 8.25 7.96 7.06
C VAL A 65 7.97 8.08 5.56
N GLY A 66 6.94 8.85 5.17
CA GLY A 66 6.62 9.11 3.77
C GLY A 66 7.76 9.80 3.02
N THR A 67 8.38 10.82 3.63
CA THR A 67 9.54 11.53 3.08
C THR A 67 10.76 10.61 2.98
N ALA A 68 10.99 9.74 3.96
CA ALA A 68 12.08 8.77 3.91
C ALA A 68 11.93 7.78 2.74
N LEU A 69 10.69 7.33 2.43
CA LEU A 69 10.41 6.51 1.26
C LEU A 69 10.66 7.26 -0.05
N ASP A 70 10.26 8.54 -0.13
CA ASP A 70 10.48 9.37 -1.32
C ASP A 70 11.98 9.59 -1.56
N ASN A 71 12.74 9.96 -0.53
CA ASN A 71 14.19 10.13 -0.60
C ASN A 71 14.91 8.83 -1.00
N TRP A 72 14.41 7.68 -0.52
CA TRP A 72 14.95 6.39 -0.91
C TRP A 72 14.74 6.12 -2.41
N LEU A 73 13.55 6.41 -2.95
CA LEU A 73 13.26 6.25 -4.37
C LEU A 73 14.09 7.20 -5.24
N GLU A 74 14.19 8.48 -4.84
CA GLU A 74 15.03 9.47 -5.52
C GLU A 74 16.51 9.05 -5.52
N GLY A 75 17.02 8.54 -4.40
CA GLY A 75 18.38 8.01 -4.29
C GLY A 75 18.61 6.86 -5.25
N TYR A 76 17.67 5.92 -5.35
CA TYR A 76 17.72 4.82 -6.30
C TYR A 76 17.74 5.31 -7.75
N GLN A 77 16.87 6.25 -8.10
CA GLN A 77 16.80 6.83 -9.44
C GLN A 77 18.10 7.54 -9.82
N HIS A 78 18.64 8.34 -8.90
CA HIS A 78 19.88 9.06 -9.11
C HIS A 78 21.07 8.10 -9.33
N GLU A 79 21.20 7.06 -8.52
CA GLU A 79 22.32 6.09 -8.63
C GLU A 79 22.28 5.30 -9.94
N HIS A 80 21.07 5.05 -10.46
CA HIS A 80 20.88 4.32 -11.72
C HIS A 80 20.73 5.21 -12.96
N ASN A 81 20.96 6.53 -12.82
CA ASN A 81 20.78 7.53 -13.88
C ASN A 81 19.40 7.47 -14.56
N ILE A 82 18.34 7.21 -13.79
CA ILE A 82 16.97 7.14 -14.27
C ILE A 82 16.36 8.54 -14.18
N SER A 83 16.20 9.20 -15.32
CA SER A 83 15.55 10.50 -15.42
C SER A 83 14.03 10.32 -15.31
N ASP A 84 13.38 11.08 -14.45
CA ASP A 84 11.92 11.28 -14.37
C ASP A 84 11.06 10.03 -14.12
N GLY A 85 11.64 8.92 -13.63
CA GLY A 85 10.92 7.68 -13.34
C GLY A 85 10.47 6.88 -14.57
N LEU A 86 10.58 7.43 -15.78
CA LEU A 86 10.14 6.82 -17.03
C LEU A 86 10.90 5.52 -17.41
N GLY A 87 12.04 5.27 -16.76
CA GLY A 87 12.82 4.04 -16.96
C GLY A 87 12.45 2.89 -16.01
N LEU A 88 11.63 3.14 -14.98
CA LEU A 88 11.27 2.11 -14.00
C LEU A 88 10.06 1.30 -14.43
N TYR A 89 9.02 1.98 -14.89
CA TYR A 89 7.77 1.37 -15.34
C TYR A 89 7.08 2.26 -16.38
N TRP A 90 6.19 1.67 -17.16
CA TRP A 90 5.39 2.39 -18.15
C TRP A 90 3.99 1.80 -18.27
N SER A 91 3.05 2.60 -18.73
CA SER A 91 1.71 2.16 -19.04
C SER A 91 1.70 1.47 -20.40
N SER A 92 1.18 0.26 -20.46
CA SER A 92 1.04 -0.53 -21.68
C SER A 92 -0.43 -0.73 -22.01
N THR A 93 -0.79 -0.42 -23.25
CA THR A 93 -2.14 -0.67 -23.79
C THR A 93 -2.29 -2.07 -24.40
N ALA A 94 -1.26 -2.91 -24.28
CA ALA A 94 -1.04 -4.08 -25.12
C ALA A 94 -1.81 -5.35 -24.72
N LEU A 95 -2.84 -5.30 -23.88
CA LEU A 95 -3.68 -6.47 -23.62
C LEU A 95 -5.06 -6.32 -24.29
N PRO A 96 -5.22 -6.83 -25.53
CA PRO A 96 -6.51 -6.79 -26.26
C PRO A 96 -7.61 -7.66 -25.61
N HIS A 97 -7.32 -8.33 -24.50
CA HIS A 97 -8.23 -9.28 -23.84
C HIS A 97 -8.69 -8.88 -22.44
N SER A 98 -8.30 -7.73 -21.93
CA SER A 98 -8.83 -7.24 -20.65
C SER A 98 -10.18 -6.57 -20.91
N THR A 99 -11.25 -7.26 -20.56
CA THR A 99 -12.63 -6.70 -20.56
C THR A 99 -12.86 -5.74 -19.40
N ASN A 100 -11.89 -5.56 -18.50
CA ASN A 100 -12.03 -4.72 -17.32
C ASN A 100 -11.24 -3.42 -17.48
N ILE A 101 -11.97 -2.31 -17.61
CA ILE A 101 -11.41 -0.95 -17.78
C ILE A 101 -10.48 -0.55 -16.63
N ALA A 102 -10.78 -0.97 -15.39
CA ALA A 102 -9.96 -0.66 -14.21
C ALA A 102 -8.54 -1.28 -14.24
N LEU A 103 -8.31 -2.29 -15.11
CA LEU A 103 -6.99 -2.87 -15.35
C LEU A 103 -6.28 -2.29 -16.57
N SER A 104 -6.89 -1.31 -17.25
CA SER A 104 -6.33 -0.69 -18.45
C SER A 104 -6.02 0.79 -18.20
N PRO A 105 -4.87 1.28 -18.65
CA PRO A 105 -3.73 0.53 -19.18
C PRO A 105 -3.00 -0.28 -18.09
N THR A 106 -2.40 -1.40 -18.47
CA THR A 106 -1.57 -2.20 -17.55
C THR A 106 -0.24 -1.51 -17.26
N ILE A 107 0.42 -1.91 -16.19
CA ILE A 107 1.76 -1.43 -15.86
C ILE A 107 2.78 -2.52 -16.15
N ASP A 108 3.77 -2.19 -16.96
CA ASP A 108 4.95 -3.01 -17.22
C ASP A 108 6.18 -2.41 -16.54
N PHE A 109 7.17 -3.23 -16.24
CA PHE A 109 8.37 -2.85 -15.50
C PHE A 109 9.64 -3.23 -16.27
N ALA A 110 10.69 -2.44 -16.10
CA ALA A 110 11.99 -2.70 -16.71
C ALA A 110 12.56 -4.07 -16.29
N THR A 111 12.40 -4.45 -15.03
CA THR A 111 12.84 -5.74 -14.49
C THR A 111 11.90 -6.23 -13.38
N LYS A 112 11.99 -7.52 -13.02
CA LYS A 112 11.28 -8.09 -11.86
C LYS A 112 11.70 -7.43 -10.53
N THR A 113 12.97 -7.05 -10.41
CA THR A 113 13.47 -6.33 -9.22
C THR A 113 12.81 -4.97 -9.11
N VAL A 114 12.74 -4.22 -10.21
CA VAL A 114 12.04 -2.92 -10.24
C VAL A 114 10.55 -3.10 -9.94
N ALA A 115 9.90 -4.12 -10.49
CA ALA A 115 8.51 -4.43 -10.17
C ALA A 115 8.30 -4.68 -8.68
N SER A 116 9.18 -5.48 -8.05
CA SER A 116 9.14 -5.75 -6.61
C SER A 116 9.31 -4.48 -5.78
N MET A 117 10.29 -3.67 -6.14
CA MET A 117 10.57 -2.39 -5.47
C MET A 117 9.39 -1.43 -5.55
N MET A 118 8.86 -1.21 -6.76
CA MET A 118 7.76 -0.28 -6.98
C MET A 118 6.48 -0.74 -6.29
N MET A 119 6.16 -2.04 -6.33
CA MET A 119 5.02 -2.61 -5.62
C MET A 119 5.16 -2.41 -4.11
N THR A 120 6.33 -2.64 -3.55
CA THR A 120 6.61 -2.43 -2.12
C THR A 120 6.50 -0.95 -1.76
N TYR A 121 7.11 -0.06 -2.56
CA TYR A 121 7.05 1.38 -2.37
C TYR A 121 5.60 1.91 -2.39
N TRP A 122 4.82 1.59 -3.43
CA TRP A 122 3.42 2.01 -3.54
C TRP A 122 2.56 1.48 -2.41
N THR A 123 2.81 0.24 -1.97
CA THR A 123 2.08 -0.37 -0.86
C THR A 123 2.28 0.42 0.43
N HIS A 124 3.52 0.73 0.78
CA HIS A 124 3.80 1.47 2.00
C HIS A 124 3.36 2.94 1.90
N LYS A 125 3.44 3.56 0.73
CA LYS A 125 2.84 4.89 0.50
C LYS A 125 1.32 4.85 0.66
N LEU A 126 0.64 3.81 0.19
CA LEU A 126 -0.80 3.61 0.37
C LEU A 126 -1.16 3.42 1.84
N GLU A 127 -0.41 2.61 2.59
CA GLU A 127 -0.59 2.44 4.04
C GLU A 127 -0.47 3.76 4.80
N LEU A 128 0.53 4.58 4.45
CA LEU A 128 0.69 5.91 5.04
C LEU A 128 -0.44 6.87 4.64
N ALA A 129 -0.96 6.78 3.42
CA ALA A 129 -2.11 7.56 3.00
C ALA A 129 -3.39 7.14 3.77
N ILE A 130 -3.60 5.85 4.00
CA ILE A 130 -4.69 5.34 4.83
C ILE A 130 -4.57 5.88 6.28
N LEU A 131 -3.38 5.83 6.86
CA LEU A 131 -3.13 6.37 8.20
C LEU A 131 -3.42 7.87 8.29
N ARG A 132 -3.02 8.65 7.29
CA ARG A 132 -3.32 10.09 7.22
C ARG A 132 -4.81 10.36 7.09
N GLU A 133 -5.50 9.58 6.27
CA GLU A 133 -6.94 9.68 6.16
C GLU A 133 -7.62 9.46 7.53
N ASP A 134 -7.23 8.38 8.23
CA ASP A 134 -7.76 8.07 9.55
C ASP A 134 -7.45 9.20 10.57
N ILE A 135 -6.25 9.79 10.53
CA ILE A 135 -5.87 10.95 11.36
C ILE A 135 -6.77 12.14 11.06
N TYR A 136 -6.94 12.50 9.79
CA TYR A 136 -7.73 13.67 9.40
C TYR A 136 -9.22 13.49 9.68
N VAL A 137 -9.74 12.27 9.55
CA VAL A 137 -11.12 11.94 9.97
C VAL A 137 -11.29 12.09 11.49
N LEU A 138 -10.29 11.71 12.29
CA LEU A 138 -10.32 11.90 13.74
C LEU A 138 -10.16 13.37 14.15
N GLU A 139 -9.42 14.17 13.40
CA GLU A 139 -9.21 15.61 13.61
C GLU A 139 -10.43 16.43 13.17
N ALA A 140 -11.18 15.94 12.17
CA ALA A 140 -12.23 16.70 11.52
C ALA A 140 -13.29 17.17 12.53
N ASN A 141 -13.36 18.50 12.67
CA ASN A 141 -14.48 19.17 13.28
C ASN A 141 -15.57 19.32 12.19
N PRO A 142 -16.84 18.96 12.42
CA PRO A 142 -17.88 18.95 11.39
C PRO A 142 -18.13 20.30 10.69
N GLU A 143 -17.56 21.39 11.22
CA GLU A 143 -17.73 22.74 10.69
C GLU A 143 -16.53 23.29 9.89
N GLY A 144 -15.44 22.51 9.71
CA GLY A 144 -14.21 22.97 9.05
C GLY A 144 -14.10 22.58 7.58
N THR A 145 -14.07 23.56 6.66
CA THR A 145 -13.86 23.35 5.22
C THR A 145 -12.47 22.80 4.90
N ASP A 146 -11.43 23.30 5.58
CA ASP A 146 -10.03 22.91 5.33
C ASP A 146 -9.74 21.44 5.61
N ALA A 147 -10.44 20.82 6.57
CA ALA A 147 -10.29 19.40 6.87
C ALA A 147 -10.80 18.51 5.71
N ASN A 148 -11.90 18.90 5.07
CA ASN A 148 -12.46 18.16 3.93
C ASN A 148 -11.53 18.19 2.71
N ASP A 149 -10.88 19.32 2.44
CA ASP A 149 -9.94 19.45 1.32
C ASP A 149 -8.68 18.59 1.54
N ARG A 150 -8.16 18.54 2.78
CA ARG A 150 -7.03 17.68 3.15
C ARG A 150 -7.39 16.20 3.00
N VAL A 151 -8.55 15.79 3.48
CA VAL A 151 -9.06 14.41 3.32
C VAL A 151 -9.23 14.07 1.84
N GLY A 152 -9.80 14.97 1.04
CA GLY A 152 -9.97 14.80 -0.41
C GLY A 152 -8.65 14.55 -1.14
N ALA A 153 -7.62 15.34 -0.83
CA ALA A 153 -6.29 15.20 -1.42
C ALA A 153 -5.64 13.86 -1.05
N VAL A 154 -5.78 13.42 0.21
CA VAL A 154 -5.26 12.11 0.65
C VAL A 154 -5.99 10.96 -0.02
N ILE A 155 -7.32 11.04 -0.16
CA ILE A 155 -8.13 10.03 -0.87
C ILE A 155 -7.71 9.93 -2.35
N ALA A 156 -7.49 11.06 -3.03
CA ALA A 156 -7.03 11.07 -4.42
C ALA A 156 -5.66 10.38 -4.57
N ASN A 157 -4.70 10.72 -3.71
CA ASN A 157 -3.39 10.08 -3.71
C ASN A 157 -3.48 8.57 -3.41
N ALA A 158 -4.31 8.17 -2.45
CA ALA A 158 -4.53 6.76 -2.12
C ALA A 158 -5.18 5.99 -3.28
N TYR A 159 -6.11 6.63 -4.03
CA TYR A 159 -6.70 6.07 -5.23
C TYR A 159 -5.64 5.79 -6.30
N ASP A 160 -4.77 6.75 -6.57
CA ASP A 160 -3.71 6.60 -7.56
C ASP A 160 -2.77 5.44 -7.20
N LEU A 161 -2.33 5.37 -5.95
CA LEU A 161 -1.45 4.29 -5.46
C LEU A 161 -2.13 2.92 -5.53
N ALA A 162 -3.37 2.81 -5.06
CA ALA A 162 -4.15 1.57 -5.10
C ALA A 162 -4.39 1.12 -6.56
N SER A 163 -4.66 2.06 -7.47
CA SER A 163 -4.83 1.80 -8.90
C SER A 163 -3.53 1.32 -9.56
N LEU A 164 -2.38 1.91 -9.23
CA LEU A 164 -1.07 1.45 -9.70
C LEU A 164 -0.82 0.00 -9.26
N ILE A 165 -1.12 -0.35 -8.01
CA ILE A 165 -0.96 -1.70 -7.47
C ILE A 165 -1.82 -2.71 -8.24
N ILE A 166 -3.13 -2.45 -8.42
CA ILE A 166 -3.98 -3.41 -9.13
C ILE A 166 -3.65 -3.51 -10.62
N ARG A 167 -3.28 -2.42 -11.28
CA ARG A 167 -2.86 -2.44 -12.69
C ARG A 167 -1.55 -3.19 -12.90
N SER A 168 -0.67 -3.19 -11.91
CA SER A 168 0.59 -3.96 -11.92
C SER A 168 0.40 -5.46 -11.70
N ALA A 169 -0.74 -5.90 -11.18
CA ALA A 169 -1.01 -7.30 -10.95
C ALA A 169 -0.95 -8.14 -12.24
N THR A 170 -1.31 -7.55 -13.38
CA THR A 170 -1.25 -8.22 -14.69
C THR A 170 0.17 -8.59 -15.10
N TYR A 171 1.16 -7.75 -14.80
CA TYR A 171 2.58 -8.05 -15.02
C TYR A 171 3.02 -9.32 -14.29
N TRP A 172 2.64 -9.44 -13.00
CA TRP A 172 2.97 -10.61 -12.20
C TRP A 172 2.23 -11.86 -12.63
N LEU A 173 0.95 -11.74 -12.99
CA LEU A 173 0.11 -12.86 -13.42
C LEU A 173 0.42 -13.36 -14.83
N ALA A 174 1.03 -12.55 -15.69
CA ALA A 174 1.46 -12.93 -17.03
C ALA A 174 2.84 -13.61 -17.06
N ASN A 175 3.61 -13.53 -15.98
CA ASN A 175 4.99 -13.97 -15.93
C ASN A 175 5.09 -15.41 -15.43
N GLU A 176 4.93 -16.39 -16.32
CA GLU A 176 4.91 -17.84 -16.03
C GLU A 176 6.17 -18.36 -15.32
N ASN A 177 7.28 -17.61 -15.38
CA ASN A 177 8.57 -17.98 -14.79
C ASN A 177 8.78 -17.41 -13.37
N VAL A 178 7.79 -16.77 -12.78
CA VAL A 178 7.94 -16.26 -11.41
C VAL A 178 7.60 -17.38 -10.43
N SER A 179 8.54 -17.71 -9.55
CA SER A 179 8.30 -18.65 -8.45
C SER A 179 7.04 -18.25 -7.69
N ILE A 180 6.20 -19.23 -7.42
CA ILE A 180 4.96 -19.07 -6.65
C ILE A 180 5.18 -18.28 -5.34
N HIS A 181 6.32 -18.50 -4.68
CA HIS A 181 6.68 -17.81 -3.44
C HIS A 181 6.95 -16.31 -3.65
N VAL A 182 7.61 -15.94 -4.74
CA VAL A 182 7.87 -14.52 -5.06
C VAL A 182 6.56 -13.81 -5.39
N CYS A 183 5.67 -14.45 -6.17
CA CYS A 183 4.34 -13.89 -6.43
C CYS A 183 3.54 -13.68 -5.15
N MET A 184 3.62 -14.62 -4.19
CA MET A 184 2.87 -14.50 -2.94
C MET A 184 3.24 -13.24 -2.14
N TYR A 185 4.54 -12.98 -1.96
CA TYR A 185 4.97 -11.82 -1.17
C TYR A 185 4.84 -10.51 -1.96
N MET A 186 5.19 -10.52 -3.25
CA MET A 186 5.26 -9.30 -4.06
C MET A 186 3.93 -8.87 -4.67
N LEU A 187 2.94 -9.74 -4.72
CA LEU A 187 1.61 -9.45 -5.25
C LEU A 187 0.53 -9.50 -4.17
N ILE A 188 0.49 -10.55 -3.33
CA ILE A 188 -0.65 -10.76 -2.43
C ILE A 188 -0.76 -9.66 -1.40
N TYR A 189 0.34 -9.28 -0.75
CA TYR A 189 0.29 -8.23 0.26
C TYR A 189 -0.08 -6.86 -0.33
N PRO A 190 0.59 -6.34 -1.39
CA PRO A 190 0.17 -5.11 -2.05
C PRO A 190 -1.29 -5.12 -2.51
N TYR A 191 -1.70 -6.19 -3.15
CA TYR A 191 -3.06 -6.39 -3.60
C TYR A 191 -4.08 -6.31 -2.44
N ARG A 192 -3.76 -6.90 -1.29
CA ARG A 192 -4.60 -6.85 -0.09
C ARG A 192 -4.83 -5.42 0.39
N VAL A 193 -3.76 -4.66 0.50
CA VAL A 193 -3.84 -3.26 0.97
C VAL A 193 -4.71 -2.44 0.02
N ALA A 194 -4.48 -2.57 -1.30
CA ALA A 194 -5.28 -1.89 -2.30
C ALA A 194 -6.76 -2.34 -2.28
N TRP A 195 -7.00 -3.66 -2.21
CA TRP A 195 -8.38 -4.19 -2.08
C TRP A 195 -9.08 -3.66 -0.84
N ALA A 196 -8.44 -3.71 0.34
CA ALA A 196 -9.04 -3.24 1.59
C ALA A 196 -9.42 -1.75 1.50
N TRP A 197 -8.59 -0.95 0.86
CA TRP A 197 -8.87 0.46 0.65
C TRP A 197 -10.08 0.68 -0.27
N PHE A 198 -10.20 -0.02 -1.41
CA PHE A 198 -11.37 0.05 -2.29
C PHE A 198 -12.63 -0.50 -1.63
N ALA A 199 -12.53 -1.59 -0.87
CA ALA A 199 -13.65 -2.24 -0.20
C ALA A 199 -14.34 -1.31 0.81
N ARG A 200 -13.58 -0.47 1.53
CA ARG A 200 -14.13 0.59 2.41
C ARG A 200 -15.03 1.59 1.65
N ARG A 201 -14.90 1.66 0.32
CA ARG A 201 -15.59 2.61 -0.58
C ARG A 201 -16.30 1.92 -1.73
N SER A 202 -16.85 0.74 -1.48
CA SER A 202 -17.38 -0.16 -2.52
C SER A 202 -18.44 0.46 -3.42
N LYS A 203 -19.20 1.46 -2.91
CA LYS A 203 -20.21 2.18 -3.70
C LYS A 203 -19.59 3.12 -4.75
N LEU A 204 -18.37 3.61 -4.53
CA LEU A 204 -17.68 4.54 -5.42
C LEU A 204 -16.80 3.83 -6.45
N TYR A 205 -16.21 2.68 -6.08
CA TYR A 205 -15.15 1.98 -6.83
C TYR A 205 -15.57 0.57 -7.24
N ALA A 206 -16.76 0.42 -7.82
CA ALA A 206 -17.31 -0.88 -8.21
C ALA A 206 -16.49 -1.59 -9.30
N GLU A 207 -15.87 -0.82 -10.22
CA GLU A 207 -15.05 -1.35 -11.30
C GLU A 207 -13.72 -1.88 -10.76
N GLU A 208 -13.06 -1.14 -9.87
CA GLU A 208 -11.81 -1.54 -9.23
C GLU A 208 -12.02 -2.79 -8.37
N ILE A 209 -13.14 -2.87 -7.66
CA ILE A 209 -13.51 -4.07 -6.90
C ILE A 209 -13.75 -5.26 -7.82
N SER A 210 -14.38 -5.05 -8.97
CA SER A 210 -14.52 -6.10 -9.98
C SER A 210 -13.17 -6.54 -10.51
N ALA A 211 -12.24 -5.60 -10.76
CA ALA A 211 -10.86 -5.89 -11.16
C ALA A 211 -10.14 -6.73 -10.10
N CYS A 212 -10.26 -6.35 -8.85
CA CYS A 212 -9.71 -7.11 -7.74
C CYS A 212 -10.27 -8.53 -7.67
N ARG A 213 -11.58 -8.74 -7.85
CA ARG A 213 -12.19 -10.08 -7.91
C ARG A 213 -11.61 -10.92 -9.05
N ASN A 214 -11.38 -10.32 -10.22
CA ASN A 214 -10.77 -11.01 -11.36
C ASN A 214 -9.31 -11.40 -11.07
N ILE A 215 -8.51 -10.53 -10.44
CA ILE A 215 -7.15 -10.85 -10.00
C ILE A 215 -7.19 -12.05 -9.04
N ARG A 216 -8.08 -12.01 -8.04
CA ARG A 216 -8.27 -13.13 -7.11
C ARG A 216 -8.60 -14.43 -7.82
N ALA A 217 -9.55 -14.42 -8.74
CA ALA A 217 -9.95 -15.59 -9.50
C ALA A 217 -8.76 -16.20 -10.28
N ARG A 218 -7.93 -15.35 -10.89
CA ARG A 218 -6.72 -15.78 -11.61
C ARG A 218 -5.65 -16.34 -10.66
N LEU A 219 -5.46 -15.74 -9.50
CA LEU A 219 -4.56 -16.28 -8.46
C LEU A 219 -5.01 -17.68 -8.04
N LEU A 220 -6.29 -17.88 -7.77
CA LEU A 220 -6.85 -19.18 -7.40
C LEU A 220 -6.73 -20.22 -8.52
N ALA A 221 -7.01 -19.83 -9.77
CA ALA A 221 -6.89 -20.71 -10.94
C ALA A 221 -5.42 -21.10 -11.23
N GLY A 222 -4.46 -20.23 -10.90
CA GLY A 222 -3.01 -20.49 -11.03
C GLY A 222 -2.41 -21.44 -9.98
N GLY A 223 -3.24 -22.09 -9.16
CA GLY A 223 -2.78 -23.07 -8.16
C GLY A 223 -2.36 -22.45 -6.81
N PHE A 224 -2.67 -21.17 -6.57
CA PHE A 224 -2.51 -20.54 -5.25
C PHE A 224 -3.50 -21.12 -4.20
N ASN A 225 -4.04 -22.30 -4.47
CA ASN A 225 -5.09 -22.99 -3.71
C ASN A 225 -4.51 -23.80 -2.55
N THR A 226 -3.50 -23.27 -1.85
CA THR A 226 -3.07 -23.89 -0.61
C THR A 226 -3.98 -23.43 0.53
N ARG A 227 -4.21 -24.27 1.55
CA ARG A 227 -5.01 -23.93 2.74
C ARG A 227 -4.56 -22.62 3.40
N LEU A 228 -3.30 -22.23 3.20
CA LEU A 228 -2.76 -20.96 3.67
C LEU A 228 -3.33 -19.77 2.88
N SER A 229 -3.56 -19.93 1.56
CA SER A 229 -4.16 -18.88 0.73
C SER A 229 -5.64 -18.69 1.05
N GLU A 230 -6.38 -19.76 1.35
CA GLU A 230 -7.78 -19.67 1.77
C GLU A 230 -7.91 -19.02 3.14
N PHE A 231 -7.12 -19.44 4.12
CA PHE A 231 -7.12 -18.82 5.46
C PHE A 231 -6.70 -17.36 5.41
N VAL A 232 -5.65 -17.05 4.68
CA VAL A 232 -5.15 -15.67 4.51
C VAL A 232 -6.17 -14.84 3.73
N LEU A 233 -6.75 -15.35 2.66
CA LEU A 233 -7.76 -14.65 1.87
C LEU A 233 -9.08 -14.49 2.64
N ASP A 234 -9.56 -15.49 3.37
CA ASP A 234 -10.82 -15.41 4.14
C ASP A 234 -10.72 -14.51 5.36
N GLN A 235 -9.58 -14.48 6.07
CA GLN A 235 -9.36 -13.49 7.13
C GLN A 235 -9.36 -12.05 6.61
N LEU A 236 -9.05 -11.86 5.33
CA LEU A 236 -8.99 -10.58 4.63
C LEU A 236 -10.35 -10.11 4.10
N TYR A 237 -11.26 -11.07 3.88
CA TYR A 237 -12.60 -10.84 3.30
C TYR A 237 -13.71 -10.76 4.34
N LYS A 238 -13.42 -10.91 5.61
CA LYS A 238 -14.32 -10.45 6.64
C LYS A 238 -14.30 -8.92 6.58
N GLY A 239 -15.12 -8.38 5.68
CA GLY A 239 -15.45 -6.96 5.66
C GLY A 239 -15.86 -6.51 7.06
N PRO A 240 -15.91 -5.19 7.32
CA PRO A 240 -16.44 -4.71 8.58
C PRO A 240 -17.81 -5.37 8.81
N PRO A 241 -18.13 -5.79 10.06
CA PRO A 241 -19.45 -6.33 10.37
C PRO A 241 -20.50 -5.33 9.88
N GLU A 242 -21.53 -5.86 9.21
CA GLU A 242 -22.69 -5.09 8.74
C GLU A 242 -23.36 -4.32 9.87
#